data_862dbbc3de8546c407b46fd918a68c98
#
_entry.id   862dbbc3de8546c407b46fd918a68c98
#
_cell.length_a   1.000
_cell.length_b   1.000
_cell.length_c   1.000
_cell.angle_alpha   90.00
_cell.angle_beta   90.00
_cell.angle_gamma   90.00
#
_symmetry.space_group_name_H-M   'P 1'
#
loop_
_entity.id
_entity.type
_entity.pdbx_description
1 polymer ?
#
loop_
_entity_poly.entity_id
_entity_poly.type
_entity_poly.pdbx_seq_one_letter_code
_entity_poly.pdbx_strand_id
1 'polypeptide(L)'
;MEEDHACIPIKKTDPVVSYRETVSSESIETCLSKSPNKHNRLYMRAVPMPEGLANDIDDNKVTPRDDPKTRKAYLCENHEFDATDAMKIWCFGPESTGANIVVDTTKGVQYLNEIKDSVVAGFQWAAKEGVLCEENMRAVRFNLMDVTLHADAIHRGGGQIIPTTRRVLYASVLTAAPRLQEPVYLCEIQCPENAVGGIYGVLNRRRGVVFEESQVAGTPMFVVKAHLPVNESFGFTADLRSNTGGQAFPQCVFDHWQEMPGDPLAEGPSNKPYNIVIDTRKRKGLKEGLPDLSNYLDKL
;
A
#
# COMPACT_ATOMS: atom_id res chain seq x y z
N MET A 1 1.62 4.25 -34.73
CA MET A 1 2.68 4.95 -33.98
C MET A 1 4.07 4.72 -34.53
N GLU A 2 4.47 3.47 -34.75
CA GLU A 2 5.81 3.13 -35.24
C GLU A 2 6.03 3.63 -36.67
N GLU A 3 5.06 3.39 -37.54
CA GLU A 3 5.11 3.81 -38.97
C GLU A 3 4.66 5.27 -39.16
N ASP A 4 3.64 5.72 -38.42
CA ASP A 4 3.01 7.02 -38.67
C ASP A 4 3.65 8.20 -37.96
N HIS A 5 4.31 7.96 -36.79
CA HIS A 5 4.83 9.04 -35.97
C HIS A 5 6.32 8.94 -35.65
N ALA A 6 6.80 7.74 -35.28
CA ALA A 6 8.20 7.58 -34.85
C ALA A 6 9.15 7.35 -36.03
N CYS A 7 8.69 6.66 -37.08
CA CYS A 7 9.48 6.24 -38.25
C CYS A 7 10.76 5.46 -37.90
N ILE A 8 10.81 4.86 -36.72
CA ILE A 8 11.90 4.03 -36.21
C ILE A 8 11.34 2.81 -35.46
N PRO A 9 12.06 1.70 -35.37
CA PRO A 9 11.65 0.55 -34.56
C PRO A 9 11.49 0.94 -33.10
N ILE A 10 10.33 0.65 -32.51
CA ILE A 10 10.03 0.95 -31.09
C ILE A 10 10.11 -0.34 -30.29
N LYS A 11 10.88 -0.31 -29.20
CA LYS A 11 10.89 -1.40 -28.22
C LYS A 11 9.61 -1.33 -27.36
N LYS A 12 8.80 -2.38 -27.44
CA LYS A 12 7.59 -2.53 -26.62
C LYS A 12 7.92 -3.38 -25.39
N THR A 13 7.40 -2.98 -24.24
CA THR A 13 7.47 -3.75 -22.99
C THR A 13 6.06 -4.05 -22.52
N ASP A 14 5.91 -5.16 -21.80
CA ASP A 14 4.61 -5.47 -21.18
C ASP A 14 4.21 -4.38 -20.21
N PRO A 15 2.91 -4.06 -20.10
CA PRO A 15 2.41 -3.09 -19.16
C PRO A 15 2.63 -3.56 -17.73
N VAL A 16 2.96 -2.61 -16.85
CA VAL A 16 3.28 -2.88 -15.46
C VAL A 16 2.26 -2.20 -14.53
N VAL A 17 1.83 -2.91 -13.52
CA VAL A 17 0.94 -2.39 -12.48
C VAL A 17 1.76 -2.05 -11.24
N SER A 18 1.50 -0.89 -10.63
CA SER A 18 2.03 -0.55 -9.32
C SER A 18 1.13 -1.13 -8.25
N TYR A 19 1.73 -1.75 -7.25
CA TYR A 19 1.03 -2.29 -6.09
C TYR A 19 1.29 -1.42 -4.85
N ARG A 20 0.62 -1.76 -3.75
CA ARG A 20 0.91 -1.20 -2.43
C ARG A 20 1.18 -2.35 -1.46
N GLU A 21 2.14 -2.15 -0.57
CA GLU A 21 2.42 -3.10 0.51
C GLU A 21 1.63 -2.70 1.76
N THR A 22 0.98 -3.65 2.40
CA THR A 22 0.17 -3.44 3.61
C THR A 22 0.34 -4.59 4.59
N VAL A 23 -0.32 -4.51 5.72
CA VAL A 23 -0.39 -5.57 6.73
C VAL A 23 -1.84 -5.85 7.07
N SER A 24 -2.16 -7.11 7.37
CA SER A 24 -3.53 -7.54 7.73
C SER A 24 -3.72 -7.80 9.22
N SER A 25 -2.65 -7.87 9.99
CA SER A 25 -2.71 -8.06 11.45
C SER A 25 -1.65 -7.23 12.17
N GLU A 26 -1.76 -7.12 13.49
CA GLU A 26 -0.68 -6.56 14.31
C GLU A 26 0.53 -7.49 14.31
N SER A 27 1.74 -6.91 14.39
CA SER A 27 2.99 -7.67 14.58
C SER A 27 2.86 -8.67 15.73
N ILE A 28 3.21 -9.94 15.48
CA ILE A 28 3.10 -11.02 16.47
C ILE A 28 3.91 -10.69 17.74
N GLU A 29 5.05 -10.03 17.58
CA GLU A 29 5.94 -9.61 18.66
C GLU A 29 6.39 -8.16 18.48
N THR A 30 6.92 -7.56 19.54
CA THR A 30 7.57 -6.25 19.45
C THR A 30 8.95 -6.43 18.82
N CYS A 31 9.10 -5.93 17.60
CA CYS A 31 10.34 -6.06 16.84
C CYS A 31 11.42 -5.13 17.38
N LEU A 32 12.62 -5.67 17.50
CA LEU A 32 13.83 -4.96 17.94
C LEU A 32 14.83 -4.89 16.81
N SER A 33 15.40 -3.69 16.59
CA SER A 33 16.63 -3.55 15.79
C SER A 33 17.63 -2.67 16.52
N LYS A 34 18.89 -3.10 16.44
CA LYS A 34 20.05 -2.39 17.03
C LYS A 34 20.71 -1.51 15.97
N SER A 35 21.19 -0.35 16.40
CA SER A 35 21.97 0.52 15.51
C SER A 35 23.29 -0.16 15.08
N PRO A 36 23.92 0.26 13.96
CA PRO A 36 25.19 -0.30 13.50
C PRO A 36 26.28 -0.30 14.58
N ASN A 37 26.31 0.73 15.43
CA ASN A 37 27.21 0.84 16.57
C ASN A 37 26.75 0.03 17.80
N LYS A 38 25.58 -0.64 17.75
CA LYS A 38 24.97 -1.46 18.81
C LYS A 38 24.62 -0.73 20.13
N HIS A 39 24.71 0.60 20.14
CA HIS A 39 24.44 1.40 21.33
C HIS A 39 22.95 1.81 21.44
N ASN A 40 22.23 1.86 20.33
CA ASN A 40 20.83 2.26 20.31
C ASN A 40 19.94 1.08 19.90
N ARG A 41 18.75 1.03 20.48
CA ARG A 41 17.75 0.00 20.20
C ARG A 41 16.41 0.66 19.97
N LEU A 42 15.74 0.28 18.88
CA LEU A 42 14.36 0.70 18.57
C LEU A 42 13.43 -0.49 18.64
N TYR A 43 12.30 -0.29 19.28
CA TYR A 43 11.24 -1.30 19.44
C TYR A 43 9.98 -0.80 18.75
N MET A 44 9.50 -1.53 17.77
CA MET A 44 8.32 -1.13 17.01
C MET A 44 7.36 -2.29 16.76
N ARG A 45 6.09 -1.94 16.49
CA ARG A 45 5.06 -2.82 15.96
C ARG A 45 4.38 -2.18 14.78
N ALA A 46 4.03 -2.97 13.78
CA ALA A 46 3.13 -2.59 12.70
C ALA A 46 1.72 -3.06 13.04
N VAL A 47 0.73 -2.25 12.74
CA VAL A 47 -0.69 -2.53 12.96
C VAL A 47 -1.45 -2.05 11.72
N PRO A 48 -2.47 -2.77 11.23
CA PRO A 48 -3.32 -2.24 10.18
C PRO A 48 -4.00 -0.95 10.64
N MET A 49 -4.14 0.01 9.74
CA MET A 49 -4.92 1.21 10.04
C MET A 49 -6.39 0.87 10.25
N PRO A 50 -7.13 1.67 11.03
CA PRO A 50 -8.59 1.59 11.07
C PRO A 50 -9.19 1.66 9.67
N GLU A 51 -10.30 0.93 9.48
CA GLU A 51 -10.98 0.88 8.19
C GLU A 51 -11.39 2.28 7.72
N GLY A 52 -11.20 2.55 6.43
CA GLY A 52 -11.53 3.83 5.82
C GLY A 52 -10.52 4.97 6.05
N LEU A 53 -9.68 4.90 7.10
CA LEU A 53 -8.74 5.98 7.40
C LEU A 53 -7.73 6.23 6.27
N ALA A 54 -7.23 5.18 5.65
CA ALA A 54 -6.31 5.32 4.52
C ALA A 54 -6.96 6.04 3.33
N ASN A 55 -8.24 5.78 3.06
CA ASN A 55 -9.00 6.49 2.02
C ASN A 55 -9.19 7.96 2.39
N ASP A 56 -9.51 8.26 3.64
CA ASP A 56 -9.71 9.64 4.10
C ASP A 56 -8.41 10.46 4.04
N ILE A 57 -7.26 9.82 4.24
CA ILE A 57 -5.94 10.46 4.05
C ILE A 57 -5.69 10.71 2.55
N ASP A 58 -5.95 9.72 1.69
CA ASP A 58 -5.79 9.85 0.24
C ASP A 58 -6.73 10.94 -0.34
N ASP A 59 -7.95 11.05 0.19
CA ASP A 59 -8.94 12.07 -0.16
C ASP A 59 -8.65 13.46 0.44
N ASN A 60 -7.57 13.61 1.22
CA ASN A 60 -7.20 14.81 1.96
C ASN A 60 -8.26 15.31 2.97
N LYS A 61 -9.08 14.41 3.53
CA LYS A 61 -9.98 14.72 4.65
C LYS A 61 -9.21 14.83 5.97
N VAL A 62 -8.09 14.11 6.06
CA VAL A 62 -7.13 14.17 7.17
C VAL A 62 -5.76 14.44 6.60
N THR A 63 -5.15 15.55 7.00
CA THR A 63 -3.85 15.96 6.49
C THR A 63 -2.84 16.20 7.62
N PRO A 64 -1.53 16.07 7.35
CA PRO A 64 -0.50 16.41 8.35
C PRO A 64 -0.48 17.90 8.72
N ARG A 65 -1.09 18.76 7.88
CA ARG A 65 -1.14 20.22 8.09
C ARG A 65 -2.31 20.66 8.97
N ASP A 66 -3.27 19.79 9.23
CA ASP A 66 -4.41 20.10 10.08
C ASP A 66 -3.98 20.41 11.50
N ASP A 67 -4.71 21.31 12.17
CA ASP A 67 -4.50 21.55 13.59
C ASP A 67 -4.62 20.24 14.38
N PRO A 68 -3.66 19.92 15.28
CA PRO A 68 -3.65 18.67 16.02
C PRO A 68 -4.93 18.37 16.78
N LYS A 69 -5.64 19.38 17.25
CA LYS A 69 -6.91 19.21 17.96
C LYS A 69 -8.05 18.81 17.02
N THR A 70 -8.13 19.46 15.85
CA THR A 70 -9.12 19.15 14.81
C THR A 70 -8.89 17.74 14.28
N ARG A 71 -7.64 17.42 13.95
CA ARG A 71 -7.25 16.08 13.50
C ARG A 71 -7.58 15.00 14.54
N LYS A 72 -7.28 15.24 15.82
CA LYS A 72 -7.67 14.33 16.90
C LYS A 72 -9.18 14.10 16.94
N ALA A 73 -9.99 15.18 16.91
CA ALA A 73 -11.44 15.08 16.96
C ALA A 73 -11.95 14.20 15.81
N TYR A 74 -11.50 14.48 14.58
CA TYR A 74 -11.87 13.70 13.40
C TYR A 74 -11.51 12.21 13.53
N LEU A 75 -10.28 11.89 13.95
CA LEU A 75 -9.80 10.52 14.11
C LEU A 75 -10.57 9.74 15.19
N CYS A 76 -10.90 10.40 16.30
CA CYS A 76 -11.69 9.78 17.38
C CYS A 76 -13.14 9.54 16.97
N GLU A 77 -13.76 10.50 16.27
CA GLU A 77 -15.18 10.45 15.91
C GLU A 77 -15.47 9.48 14.75
N ASN A 78 -14.58 9.42 13.75
CA ASN A 78 -14.84 8.66 12.53
C ASN A 78 -14.11 7.31 12.47
N HIS A 79 -13.02 7.13 13.22
CA HIS A 79 -12.15 5.95 13.11
C HIS A 79 -11.85 5.28 14.46
N GLU A 80 -12.57 5.64 15.52
CA GLU A 80 -12.39 5.07 16.86
C GLU A 80 -10.92 5.09 17.36
N PHE A 81 -10.17 6.11 16.92
CA PHE A 81 -8.76 6.23 17.24
C PHE A 81 -8.60 6.67 18.70
N ASP A 82 -7.62 6.11 19.42
CA ASP A 82 -7.34 6.54 20.78
C ASP A 82 -6.93 8.02 20.82
N ALA A 83 -7.53 8.77 21.73
CA ALA A 83 -7.35 10.22 21.83
C ALA A 83 -5.91 10.64 22.19
N THR A 84 -5.20 9.78 22.93
CA THR A 84 -3.80 10.00 23.33
C THR A 84 -2.88 9.74 22.13
N ASP A 85 -3.12 8.65 21.42
CA ASP A 85 -2.36 8.25 20.24
C ASP A 85 -2.54 9.25 19.09
N ALA A 86 -3.76 9.77 18.89
CA ALA A 86 -4.05 10.78 17.89
C ALA A 86 -3.24 12.07 18.04
N MET A 87 -2.92 12.44 19.29
CA MET A 87 -2.07 13.60 19.59
C MET A 87 -0.58 13.31 19.43
N LYS A 88 -0.20 12.04 19.42
CA LYS A 88 1.19 11.58 19.35
C LYS A 88 1.60 11.06 17.96
N ILE A 89 0.81 11.34 16.94
CA ILE A 89 1.19 11.06 15.55
C ILE A 89 2.36 11.98 15.18
N TRP A 90 3.48 11.38 14.82
CA TRP A 90 4.67 12.12 14.42
C TRP A 90 4.65 12.56 12.97
N CYS A 91 4.22 11.68 12.10
CA CYS A 91 4.22 11.95 10.66
C CYS A 91 3.32 11.00 9.89
N PHE A 92 3.02 11.42 8.67
CA PHE A 92 2.39 10.63 7.61
C PHE A 92 3.46 10.30 6.57
N GLY A 93 3.31 9.23 5.82
CA GLY A 93 4.25 8.82 4.78
C GLY A 93 3.68 7.78 3.81
N PRO A 94 4.30 7.59 2.66
CA PRO A 94 5.51 8.27 2.17
C PRO A 94 5.28 9.74 1.80
N GLU A 95 6.38 10.47 1.55
CA GLU A 95 6.35 11.87 1.06
C GLU A 95 5.59 12.85 1.98
N SER A 96 5.52 12.53 3.27
CA SER A 96 4.85 13.30 4.33
C SER A 96 3.32 13.43 4.19
N THR A 97 2.71 12.86 3.16
CA THR A 97 1.26 12.93 2.88
C THR A 97 0.61 11.57 2.69
N GLY A 98 1.39 10.51 2.52
CA GLY A 98 0.87 9.18 2.24
C GLY A 98 0.12 8.55 3.40
N ALA A 99 -0.68 7.53 3.09
CA ALA A 99 -1.61 6.88 4.00
C ALA A 99 -0.94 5.84 4.92
N ASN A 100 0.16 6.22 5.57
CA ASN A 100 0.76 5.47 6.67
C ASN A 100 1.14 6.46 7.77
N ILE A 101 1.17 6.01 9.02
CA ILE A 101 1.46 6.87 10.18
C ILE A 101 2.46 6.22 11.14
N VAL A 102 3.22 7.07 11.81
CA VAL A 102 4.02 6.69 12.98
C VAL A 102 3.44 7.35 14.21
N VAL A 103 3.19 6.55 15.23
CA VAL A 103 2.65 6.99 16.52
C VAL A 103 3.66 6.70 17.61
N ASP A 104 3.90 7.69 18.45
CA ASP A 104 4.72 7.54 19.65
C ASP A 104 3.87 6.98 20.79
N THR A 105 4.08 5.71 21.10
CA THR A 105 3.46 5.03 22.24
C THR A 105 4.41 4.83 23.42
N THR A 106 5.61 5.43 23.36
CA THR A 106 6.63 5.29 24.39
C THR A 106 6.21 5.96 25.71
N LYS A 107 6.81 5.50 26.79
CA LYS A 107 6.60 6.05 28.15
C LYS A 107 7.95 6.39 28.76
N GLY A 108 8.19 7.69 29.00
CA GLY A 108 9.32 8.16 29.78
C GLY A 108 10.71 7.95 29.15
N VAL A 109 10.83 7.91 27.83
CA VAL A 109 12.12 7.75 27.15
C VAL A 109 12.89 9.08 27.12
N GLN A 110 14.15 9.06 27.57
CA GLN A 110 15.05 10.19 27.50
C GLN A 110 15.59 10.39 26.08
N TYR A 111 15.86 11.64 25.69
CA TYR A 111 16.44 12.04 24.39
C TYR A 111 15.59 11.69 23.16
N LEU A 112 14.34 11.29 23.33
CA LEU A 112 13.46 10.88 22.24
C LEU A 112 13.30 11.97 21.17
N ASN A 113 13.15 13.22 21.60
CA ASN A 113 13.00 14.36 20.70
C ASN A 113 14.19 14.57 19.78
N GLU A 114 15.39 14.21 20.22
CA GLU A 114 16.61 14.39 19.42
C GLU A 114 16.71 13.41 18.25
N ILE A 115 16.07 12.25 18.37
CA ILE A 115 16.06 11.22 17.30
C ILE A 115 14.80 11.28 16.43
N LYS A 116 13.81 12.09 16.82
CA LYS A 116 12.50 12.15 16.13
C LYS A 116 12.66 12.35 14.62
N ASP A 117 13.41 13.36 14.20
CA ASP A 117 13.60 13.67 12.78
C ASP A 117 14.29 12.54 12.02
N SER A 118 15.24 11.84 12.67
CA SER A 118 15.90 10.68 12.10
C SER A 118 14.97 9.47 11.96
N VAL A 119 14.08 9.25 12.93
CA VAL A 119 13.03 8.21 12.85
C VAL A 119 12.06 8.54 11.73
N VAL A 120 11.62 9.80 11.65
CA VAL A 120 10.75 10.26 10.55
C VAL A 120 11.41 10.03 9.19
N ALA A 121 12.68 10.39 9.02
CA ALA A 121 13.40 10.17 7.77
C ALA A 121 13.51 8.68 7.41
N GLY A 122 13.83 7.84 8.39
CA GLY A 122 13.85 6.37 8.20
C GLY A 122 12.49 5.80 7.83
N PHE A 123 11.42 6.32 8.43
CA PHE A 123 10.05 5.94 8.09
C PHE A 123 9.65 6.38 6.70
N GLN A 124 9.93 7.61 6.29
CA GLN A 124 9.64 8.08 4.93
C GLN A 124 10.30 7.18 3.89
N TRP A 125 11.54 6.80 4.13
CA TRP A 125 12.24 5.86 3.26
C TRP A 125 11.58 4.48 3.24
N ALA A 126 11.32 3.88 4.42
CA ALA A 126 10.70 2.57 4.51
C ALA A 126 9.28 2.54 3.91
N ALA A 127 8.49 3.60 4.10
CA ALA A 127 7.14 3.71 3.55
C ALA A 127 7.12 3.86 2.02
N LYS A 128 8.17 4.46 1.44
CA LYS A 128 8.33 4.59 -0.01
C LYS A 128 8.82 3.31 -0.66
N GLU A 129 9.72 2.60 0.00
CA GLU A 129 10.31 1.34 -0.46
C GLU A 129 9.98 0.25 0.54
N GLY A 130 8.84 -0.43 0.34
CA GLY A 130 8.40 -1.51 1.20
C GLY A 130 9.33 -2.73 1.18
N VAL A 131 9.17 -3.61 2.16
CA VAL A 131 10.06 -4.75 2.39
C VAL A 131 9.89 -5.89 1.38
N LEU A 132 8.68 -6.07 0.82
CA LEU A 132 8.38 -7.19 -0.08
C LEU A 132 9.04 -7.01 -1.46
N CYS A 133 8.72 -5.93 -2.14
CA CYS A 133 9.17 -5.66 -3.51
C CYS A 133 9.43 -4.17 -3.79
N GLU A 134 9.74 -3.39 -2.75
CA GLU A 134 10.01 -1.95 -2.84
C GLU A 134 8.87 -1.18 -3.52
N GLU A 135 7.62 -1.57 -3.26
CA GLU A 135 6.44 -0.78 -3.57
C GLU A 135 6.08 0.11 -2.37
N ASN A 136 5.37 1.21 -2.61
CA ASN A 136 4.95 2.08 -1.53
C ASN A 136 4.03 1.33 -0.55
N MET A 137 4.22 1.57 0.73
CA MET A 137 3.30 1.08 1.76
C MET A 137 2.02 1.90 1.78
N ARG A 138 0.91 1.28 2.19
CA ARG A 138 -0.40 1.92 2.38
C ARG A 138 -1.18 1.24 3.49
N ALA A 139 -1.90 2.05 4.27
CA ALA A 139 -2.76 1.61 5.36
C ALA A 139 -2.04 0.89 6.51
N VAL A 140 -0.81 1.30 6.82
CA VAL A 140 -0.02 0.76 7.94
C VAL A 140 0.19 1.84 9.01
N ARG A 141 -0.10 1.48 10.25
CA ARG A 141 0.25 2.26 11.45
C ARG A 141 1.45 1.61 12.11
N PHE A 142 2.48 2.39 12.37
CA PHE A 142 3.65 1.97 13.13
C PHE A 142 3.64 2.59 14.52
N ASN A 143 3.68 1.75 15.53
CA ASN A 143 3.77 2.16 16.93
C ASN A 143 5.22 2.06 17.39
N LEU A 144 5.81 3.18 17.79
CA LEU A 144 7.09 3.20 18.47
C LEU A 144 6.84 2.83 19.93
N MET A 145 7.21 1.59 20.30
CA MET A 145 6.87 1.01 21.61
C MET A 145 7.84 1.45 22.70
N ASP A 146 9.15 1.40 22.40
CA ASP A 146 10.20 1.77 23.33
C ASP A 146 11.49 2.11 22.56
N VAL A 147 12.39 2.84 23.21
CA VAL A 147 13.70 3.19 22.66
C VAL A 147 14.75 3.18 23.75
N THR A 148 15.87 2.53 23.49
CA THR A 148 17.07 2.63 24.33
C THR A 148 18.13 3.43 23.58
N LEU A 149 18.57 4.55 24.12
CA LEU A 149 19.53 5.45 23.51
C LEU A 149 20.80 5.57 24.37
N HIS A 150 21.94 5.70 23.70
CA HIS A 150 23.17 6.04 24.36
C HIS A 150 23.12 7.49 24.89
N ALA A 151 23.67 7.74 26.08
CA ALA A 151 23.63 9.07 26.71
C ALA A 151 24.43 10.12 25.94
N ASP A 152 25.49 9.71 25.23
CA ASP A 152 26.30 10.62 24.42
C ASP A 152 25.67 10.79 23.04
N ALA A 153 25.45 12.05 22.63
CA ALA A 153 24.83 12.43 21.37
C ALA A 153 25.59 11.94 20.13
N ILE A 154 26.91 11.79 20.21
CA ILE A 154 27.75 11.30 19.11
C ILE A 154 27.31 9.91 18.65
N HIS A 155 26.82 9.06 19.56
CA HIS A 155 26.43 7.67 19.28
C HIS A 155 24.99 7.52 18.78
N ARG A 156 24.16 8.59 18.79
CA ARG A 156 22.75 8.57 18.35
C ARG A 156 22.45 9.47 17.14
N GLY A 157 23.48 9.76 16.35
CA GLY A 157 23.31 10.55 15.13
C GLY A 157 22.44 9.88 14.05
N GLY A 158 21.98 10.66 13.07
CA GLY A 158 21.11 10.20 11.98
C GLY A 158 21.66 8.98 11.22
N GLY A 159 22.97 8.91 10.99
CA GLY A 159 23.62 7.74 10.37
C GLY A 159 23.46 6.43 11.15
N GLN A 160 23.15 6.49 12.45
CA GLN A 160 22.84 5.33 13.27
C GLN A 160 21.33 5.04 13.32
N ILE A 161 20.51 6.08 13.49
CA ILE A 161 19.08 5.93 13.72
C ILE A 161 18.30 5.63 12.44
N ILE A 162 18.58 6.31 11.32
CA ILE A 162 17.85 6.14 10.06
C ILE A 162 17.85 4.69 9.57
N PRO A 163 19.02 4.02 9.42
CA PRO A 163 19.06 2.62 8.97
C PRO A 163 18.42 1.67 9.99
N THR A 164 18.57 1.96 11.30
CA THR A 164 17.92 1.16 12.34
C THR A 164 16.42 1.24 12.28
N THR A 165 15.86 2.45 12.07
CA THR A 165 14.44 2.66 11.89
C THR A 165 13.93 1.87 10.68
N ARG A 166 14.59 1.95 9.54
CA ARG A 166 14.21 1.18 8.35
C ARG A 166 14.18 -0.32 8.63
N ARG A 167 15.22 -0.85 9.31
CA ARG A 167 15.27 -2.28 9.66
C ARG A 167 14.13 -2.71 10.58
N VAL A 168 13.88 -1.97 11.65
CA VAL A 168 12.81 -2.35 12.61
C VAL A 168 11.42 -2.23 12.00
N LEU A 169 11.20 -1.27 11.10
CA LEU A 169 9.95 -1.15 10.34
C LEU A 169 9.74 -2.37 9.43
N TYR A 170 10.76 -2.80 8.72
CA TYR A 170 10.70 -3.99 7.88
C TYR A 170 10.45 -5.26 8.68
N ALA A 171 11.11 -5.43 9.84
CA ALA A 171 10.83 -6.53 10.75
C ALA A 171 9.37 -6.51 11.21
N SER A 172 8.86 -5.33 11.57
CA SER A 172 7.48 -5.15 12.02
C SER A 172 6.46 -5.53 10.96
N VAL A 173 6.70 -5.15 9.70
CA VAL A 173 5.82 -5.52 8.57
C VAL A 173 5.85 -7.02 8.31
N LEU A 174 7.04 -7.65 8.28
CA LEU A 174 7.16 -9.09 8.03
C LEU A 174 6.48 -9.95 9.11
N THR A 175 6.39 -9.45 10.35
CA THR A 175 5.72 -10.14 11.45
C THR A 175 4.23 -9.82 11.58
N ALA A 176 3.71 -8.89 10.77
CA ALA A 176 2.35 -8.39 10.81
C ALA A 176 1.44 -8.98 9.71
N ALA A 177 1.71 -10.18 9.24
CA ALA A 177 1.02 -10.79 8.10
C ALA A 177 0.93 -9.83 6.89
N PRO A 178 2.04 -9.57 6.21
CA PRO A 178 2.09 -8.64 5.09
C PRO A 178 1.16 -9.06 3.96
N ARG A 179 0.61 -8.08 3.24
CA ARG A 179 -0.29 -8.24 2.10
C ARG A 179 0.07 -7.27 0.99
N LEU A 180 -0.44 -7.53 -0.22
CA LEU A 180 -0.41 -6.60 -1.33
C LEU A 180 -1.80 -6.00 -1.55
N GLN A 181 -1.86 -4.73 -1.89
CA GLN A 181 -3.04 -4.09 -2.43
C GLN A 181 -2.85 -3.85 -3.92
N GLU A 182 -3.86 -4.21 -4.70
CA GLU A 182 -3.94 -3.95 -6.13
C GLU A 182 -4.86 -2.76 -6.42
N PRO A 183 -4.56 -1.95 -7.44
CA PRO A 183 -5.46 -0.91 -7.87
C PRO A 183 -6.67 -1.52 -8.59
N VAL A 184 -7.84 -0.93 -8.36
CA VAL A 184 -9.11 -1.35 -8.96
C VAL A 184 -9.70 -0.19 -9.75
N TYR A 185 -10.15 -0.49 -10.98
CA TYR A 185 -10.91 0.44 -11.80
C TYR A 185 -12.40 0.33 -11.53
N LEU A 186 -13.05 1.48 -11.48
CA LEU A 186 -14.48 1.61 -11.76
C LEU A 186 -14.65 1.60 -13.29
N CYS A 187 -15.30 0.57 -13.79
CA CYS A 187 -15.65 0.45 -15.20
C CYS A 187 -17.13 0.76 -15.39
N GLU A 188 -17.43 1.80 -16.13
CA GLU A 188 -18.77 2.12 -16.61
C GLU A 188 -18.89 1.71 -18.06
N ILE A 189 -19.80 0.79 -18.36
CA ILE A 189 -19.96 0.18 -19.67
C ILE A 189 -21.35 0.48 -20.18
N GLN A 190 -21.43 1.24 -21.28
CA GLN A 190 -22.68 1.51 -21.97
C GLN A 190 -22.90 0.48 -23.08
N CYS A 191 -24.08 -0.12 -23.11
CA CYS A 191 -24.41 -1.17 -24.08
C CYS A 191 -25.92 -1.29 -24.31
N PRO A 192 -26.38 -1.89 -25.43
CA PRO A 192 -27.75 -2.32 -25.59
C PRO A 192 -28.03 -3.60 -24.75
N GLU A 193 -29.30 -3.86 -24.48
CA GLU A 193 -29.75 -5.00 -23.66
C GLU A 193 -29.18 -6.35 -24.11
N ASN A 194 -29.13 -6.60 -25.42
CA ASN A 194 -28.63 -7.84 -25.98
C ASN A 194 -27.13 -8.10 -25.77
N ALA A 195 -26.36 -7.07 -25.44
CA ALA A 195 -24.92 -7.16 -25.19
C ALA A 195 -24.56 -7.40 -23.70
N VAL A 196 -25.50 -7.22 -22.77
CA VAL A 196 -25.26 -7.32 -21.33
C VAL A 196 -24.68 -8.69 -20.94
N GLY A 197 -25.21 -9.78 -21.46
CA GLY A 197 -24.70 -11.14 -21.19
C GLY A 197 -23.23 -11.34 -21.60
N GLY A 198 -22.81 -10.73 -22.71
CA GLY A 198 -21.42 -10.75 -23.14
C GLY A 198 -20.50 -9.99 -22.18
N ILE A 199 -20.96 -8.89 -21.60
CA ILE A 199 -20.23 -8.09 -20.62
C ILE A 199 -19.96 -8.89 -19.34
N TYR A 200 -20.99 -9.53 -18.79
CA TYR A 200 -20.84 -10.41 -17.61
C TYR A 200 -19.85 -11.55 -17.85
N GLY A 201 -19.88 -12.18 -19.03
CA GLY A 201 -18.96 -13.24 -19.39
C GLY A 201 -17.50 -12.76 -19.43
N VAL A 202 -17.24 -11.56 -19.93
CA VAL A 202 -15.89 -10.98 -19.98
C VAL A 202 -15.42 -10.57 -18.57
N LEU A 203 -16.24 -9.88 -17.82
CA LEU A 203 -15.90 -9.42 -16.46
C LEU A 203 -15.61 -10.60 -15.53
N ASN A 204 -16.43 -11.65 -15.53
CA ASN A 204 -16.22 -12.83 -14.69
C ASN A 204 -14.87 -13.51 -14.97
N ARG A 205 -14.47 -13.66 -16.24
CA ARG A 205 -13.15 -14.21 -16.58
C ARG A 205 -11.98 -13.36 -16.09
N ARG A 206 -12.21 -12.06 -15.87
CA ARG A 206 -11.21 -11.06 -15.48
C ARG A 206 -11.33 -10.62 -14.03
N ARG A 207 -11.97 -11.43 -13.16
CA ARG A 207 -12.20 -11.08 -11.75
C ARG A 207 -12.98 -9.77 -11.55
N GLY A 208 -13.69 -9.32 -12.57
CA GLY A 208 -14.54 -8.14 -12.47
C GLY A 208 -15.84 -8.46 -11.70
N VAL A 209 -16.28 -7.51 -10.87
CA VAL A 209 -17.48 -7.64 -10.05
C VAL A 209 -18.46 -6.54 -10.44
N VAL A 210 -19.60 -6.92 -11.04
CA VAL A 210 -20.69 -5.99 -11.34
C VAL A 210 -21.45 -5.68 -10.04
N PHE A 211 -21.67 -4.41 -9.75
CA PHE A 211 -22.42 -3.97 -8.58
C PHE A 211 -23.64 -3.11 -8.91
N GLU A 212 -23.73 -2.57 -10.13
CA GLU A 212 -24.87 -1.79 -10.58
C GLU A 212 -25.16 -2.06 -12.06
N GLU A 213 -26.44 -2.24 -12.37
CA GLU A 213 -26.94 -2.30 -13.72
C GLU A 213 -28.22 -1.43 -13.79
N SER A 214 -28.25 -0.47 -14.69
CA SER A 214 -29.37 0.44 -14.83
C SER A 214 -29.68 0.73 -16.29
N GLN A 215 -30.94 0.83 -16.63
CA GLN A 215 -31.38 1.29 -17.95
C GLN A 215 -31.39 2.82 -18.01
N VAL A 216 -30.85 3.37 -19.07
CA VAL A 216 -30.91 4.83 -19.31
C VAL A 216 -32.35 5.21 -19.68
N ALA A 217 -32.98 6.06 -18.88
CA ALA A 217 -34.36 6.44 -19.06
C ALA A 217 -34.68 6.98 -20.47
N GLY A 218 -35.69 6.42 -21.10
CA GLY A 218 -36.13 6.81 -22.45
C GLY A 218 -35.29 6.27 -23.60
N THR A 219 -34.35 5.35 -23.30
CA THR A 219 -33.50 4.72 -24.33
C THR A 219 -33.45 3.20 -24.13
N PRO A 220 -33.11 2.40 -25.19
CA PRO A 220 -32.85 0.96 -25.06
C PRO A 220 -31.42 0.63 -24.53
N MET A 221 -30.73 1.62 -23.98
CA MET A 221 -29.36 1.49 -23.54
C MET A 221 -29.29 1.17 -22.04
N PHE A 222 -28.32 0.34 -21.67
CA PHE A 222 -27.98 -0.01 -20.31
C PHE A 222 -26.62 0.55 -19.94
N VAL A 223 -26.45 0.85 -18.67
CA VAL A 223 -25.17 1.17 -18.05
C VAL A 223 -24.87 0.09 -17.01
N VAL A 224 -23.75 -0.60 -17.20
CA VAL A 224 -23.23 -1.60 -16.27
C VAL A 224 -22.02 -1.01 -15.58
N LYS A 225 -22.06 -0.93 -14.23
CA LYS A 225 -20.89 -0.52 -13.44
C LYS A 225 -20.26 -1.71 -12.74
N ALA A 226 -18.96 -1.82 -12.87
CA ALA A 226 -18.20 -2.93 -12.33
C ALA A 226 -16.86 -2.48 -11.76
N HIS A 227 -16.39 -3.20 -10.75
CA HIS A 227 -15.01 -3.10 -10.28
C HIS A 227 -14.14 -4.10 -11.05
N LEU A 228 -13.05 -3.63 -11.66
CA LEU A 228 -12.11 -4.45 -12.41
C LEU A 228 -10.67 -4.23 -11.91
N PRO A 229 -9.98 -5.26 -11.41
CA PRO A 229 -8.57 -5.14 -11.05
C PRO A 229 -7.73 -4.70 -12.24
N VAL A 230 -6.86 -3.71 -12.05
CA VAL A 230 -6.05 -3.14 -13.13
C VAL A 230 -5.17 -4.20 -13.80
N ASN A 231 -4.66 -5.15 -13.03
CA ASN A 231 -3.86 -6.26 -13.57
C ASN A 231 -4.62 -7.13 -14.58
N GLU A 232 -5.95 -7.19 -14.49
CA GLU A 232 -6.82 -7.93 -15.41
C GLU A 232 -7.43 -7.03 -16.51
N SER A 233 -7.14 -5.73 -16.49
CA SER A 233 -7.71 -4.77 -17.45
C SER A 233 -7.02 -4.74 -18.81
N PHE A 234 -5.80 -5.28 -18.90
CA PHE A 234 -5.05 -5.27 -20.17
C PHE A 234 -5.76 -6.13 -21.22
N GLY A 235 -6.02 -5.54 -22.38
CA GLY A 235 -6.79 -6.17 -23.43
C GLY A 235 -8.31 -6.25 -23.18
N PHE A 236 -8.82 -5.71 -22.08
CA PHE A 236 -10.24 -5.76 -21.72
C PHE A 236 -11.15 -5.17 -22.79
N THR A 237 -10.81 -4.00 -23.35
CA THR A 237 -11.62 -3.33 -24.37
C THR A 237 -11.74 -4.17 -25.64
N ALA A 238 -10.67 -4.82 -26.06
CA ALA A 238 -10.68 -5.69 -27.25
C ALA A 238 -11.53 -6.95 -27.03
N ASP A 239 -11.37 -7.58 -25.86
CA ASP A 239 -12.14 -8.76 -25.45
C ASP A 239 -13.64 -8.42 -25.31
N LEU A 240 -13.94 -7.27 -24.72
CA LEU A 240 -15.32 -6.78 -24.58
C LEU A 240 -15.96 -6.55 -25.95
N ARG A 241 -15.28 -5.89 -26.88
CA ARG A 241 -15.79 -5.64 -28.24
C ARG A 241 -16.02 -6.94 -29.00
N SER A 242 -15.14 -7.91 -28.90
CA SER A 242 -15.30 -9.22 -29.54
C SER A 242 -16.53 -9.96 -29.03
N ASN A 243 -16.82 -9.88 -27.73
CA ASN A 243 -17.95 -10.59 -27.10
C ASN A 243 -19.29 -9.83 -27.21
N THR A 244 -19.28 -8.57 -27.64
CA THR A 244 -20.50 -7.72 -27.74
C THR A 244 -20.74 -7.21 -29.17
N GLY A 245 -20.00 -7.73 -30.16
CA GLY A 245 -20.11 -7.25 -31.56
C GLY A 245 -19.78 -5.76 -31.71
N GLY A 246 -18.92 -5.19 -30.86
CA GLY A 246 -18.55 -3.78 -30.87
C GLY A 246 -19.58 -2.83 -30.26
N GLN A 247 -20.63 -3.35 -29.64
CA GLN A 247 -21.77 -2.56 -29.11
C GLN A 247 -21.56 -2.06 -27.68
N ALA A 248 -20.52 -2.49 -26.98
CA ALA A 248 -20.19 -2.05 -25.62
C ALA A 248 -19.03 -1.04 -25.60
N PHE A 249 -19.22 0.03 -24.84
CA PHE A 249 -18.29 1.16 -24.72
C PHE A 249 -17.85 1.31 -23.27
N PRO A 250 -16.68 0.75 -22.90
CA PRO A 250 -16.18 0.84 -21.53
C PRO A 250 -15.44 2.16 -21.30
N GLN A 251 -15.67 2.74 -20.15
CA GLN A 251 -14.86 3.80 -19.55
C GLN A 251 -14.32 3.28 -18.22
N CYS A 252 -13.00 3.34 -18.01
CA CYS A 252 -12.37 2.85 -16.79
C CYS A 252 -11.60 3.99 -16.14
N VAL A 253 -11.87 4.22 -14.87
CA VAL A 253 -11.17 5.20 -14.02
C VAL A 253 -10.67 4.52 -12.77
N PHE A 254 -9.58 5.02 -12.17
CA PHE A 254 -9.14 4.51 -10.87
C PHE A 254 -10.21 4.80 -9.81
N ASP A 255 -10.51 3.79 -9.00
CA ASP A 255 -11.50 3.90 -7.94
C ASP A 255 -10.86 3.76 -6.56
N HIS A 256 -10.30 2.61 -6.26
CA HIS A 256 -9.73 2.34 -4.94
C HIS A 256 -8.60 1.29 -4.98
N TRP A 257 -7.94 1.14 -3.85
CA TRP A 257 -6.99 0.06 -3.57
C TRP A 257 -7.71 -1.08 -2.85
N GLN A 258 -7.49 -2.30 -3.29
CA GLN A 258 -8.07 -3.50 -2.70
C GLN A 258 -6.98 -4.50 -2.31
N GLU A 259 -7.12 -5.12 -1.13
CA GLU A 259 -6.23 -6.19 -0.71
C GLU A 259 -6.39 -7.41 -1.62
N MET A 260 -5.27 -7.93 -2.08
CA MET A 260 -5.24 -9.17 -2.88
C MET A 260 -5.41 -10.39 -1.98
N PRO A 261 -6.26 -11.35 -2.36
CA PRO A 261 -6.37 -12.61 -1.64
C PRO A 261 -5.09 -13.44 -1.77
N GLY A 262 -4.62 -13.97 -0.67
CA GLY A 262 -3.44 -14.83 -0.60
C GLY A 262 -2.31 -14.22 0.23
N ASP A 263 -1.35 -15.07 0.62
CA ASP A 263 -0.20 -14.67 1.41
C ASP A 263 1.02 -14.47 0.50
N PRO A 264 1.58 -13.26 0.39
CA PRO A 264 2.75 -13.00 -0.45
C PRO A 264 4.02 -13.71 0.03
N LEU A 265 4.04 -14.24 1.28
CA LEU A 265 5.16 -15.03 1.80
C LEU A 265 5.02 -16.53 1.53
N ALA A 266 3.82 -17.01 1.20
CA ALA A 266 3.58 -18.43 0.92
C ALA A 266 3.97 -18.78 -0.51
N GLU A 267 5.04 -19.57 -0.67
CA GLU A 267 5.48 -20.07 -1.97
C GLU A 267 4.43 -20.99 -2.61
N GLY A 268 4.14 -20.77 -3.89
CA GLY A 268 3.23 -21.63 -4.64
C GLY A 268 2.92 -21.09 -6.04
N PRO A 269 2.83 -21.97 -7.06
CA PRO A 269 2.58 -21.56 -8.44
C PRO A 269 1.19 -20.94 -8.63
N SER A 270 0.22 -21.28 -7.80
CA SER A 270 -1.13 -20.71 -7.85
C SER A 270 -1.30 -19.47 -6.99
N ASN A 271 -0.28 -19.11 -6.19
CA ASN A 271 -0.35 -17.96 -5.30
C ASN A 271 0.03 -16.68 -6.05
N LYS A 272 -0.99 -15.95 -6.51
CA LYS A 272 -0.79 -14.70 -7.28
C LYS A 272 0.06 -13.66 -6.54
N PRO A 273 -0.21 -13.29 -5.27
CA PRO A 273 0.60 -12.30 -4.57
C PRO A 273 2.08 -12.66 -4.49
N TYR A 274 2.41 -13.92 -4.18
CA TYR A 274 3.79 -14.40 -4.15
C TYR A 274 4.48 -14.19 -5.51
N ASN A 275 3.85 -14.65 -6.59
CA ASN A 275 4.41 -14.54 -7.94
C ASN A 275 4.61 -13.07 -8.35
N ILE A 276 3.66 -12.19 -8.01
CA ILE A 276 3.77 -10.74 -8.27
C ILE A 276 4.98 -10.14 -7.53
N VAL A 277 5.19 -10.51 -6.27
CA VAL A 277 6.36 -10.06 -5.49
C VAL A 277 7.65 -10.50 -6.17
N ILE A 278 7.78 -11.78 -6.50
CA ILE A 278 8.99 -12.33 -7.14
C ILE A 278 9.25 -11.64 -8.50
N ASP A 279 8.24 -11.52 -9.34
CA ASP A 279 8.37 -10.88 -10.66
C ASP A 279 8.72 -9.39 -10.53
N THR A 280 8.13 -8.70 -9.57
CA THR A 280 8.44 -7.28 -9.32
C THR A 280 9.86 -7.13 -8.80
N ARG A 281 10.31 -7.99 -7.88
CA ARG A 281 11.69 -7.99 -7.38
C ARG A 281 12.69 -8.24 -8.51
N LYS A 282 12.43 -9.24 -9.36
CA LYS A 282 13.27 -9.54 -10.53
C LYS A 282 13.35 -8.37 -11.50
N ARG A 283 12.22 -7.73 -11.79
CA ARG A 283 12.14 -6.57 -12.69
C ARG A 283 12.90 -5.36 -12.15
N LYS A 284 12.86 -5.14 -10.82
CA LYS A 284 13.60 -4.07 -10.14
C LYS A 284 15.09 -4.41 -9.89
N GLY A 285 15.53 -5.61 -10.23
CA GLY A 285 16.91 -6.06 -10.01
C GLY A 285 17.24 -6.28 -8.53
N LEU A 286 16.24 -6.56 -7.70
CA LEU A 286 16.43 -6.89 -6.28
C LEU A 286 16.96 -8.31 -6.11
N LYS A 287 17.51 -8.59 -4.92
CA LYS A 287 17.93 -9.94 -4.55
C LYS A 287 16.81 -10.95 -4.77
N GLU A 288 17.12 -12.06 -5.40
CA GLU A 288 16.16 -13.15 -5.62
C GLU A 288 15.60 -13.70 -4.30
N GLY A 289 14.35 -14.13 -4.33
CA GLY A 289 13.62 -14.64 -3.17
C GLY A 289 13.05 -13.56 -2.25
N LEU A 290 12.32 -14.00 -1.26
CA LEU A 290 11.71 -13.13 -0.27
C LEU A 290 12.75 -12.64 0.75
N PRO A 291 12.57 -11.46 1.33
CA PRO A 291 13.45 -10.97 2.38
C PRO A 291 13.28 -11.81 3.66
N ASP A 292 14.42 -12.26 4.20
CA ASP A 292 14.43 -13.02 5.45
C ASP A 292 14.31 -12.08 6.66
N LEU A 293 13.42 -12.41 7.59
CA LEU A 293 13.21 -11.67 8.83
C LEU A 293 14.51 -11.51 9.65
N SER A 294 15.38 -12.50 9.62
CA SER A 294 16.67 -12.47 10.35
C SER A 294 17.59 -11.32 9.94
N ASN A 295 17.39 -10.73 8.76
CA ASN A 295 18.17 -9.57 8.31
C ASN A 295 17.75 -8.27 9.03
N TYR A 296 16.57 -8.23 9.62
CA TYR A 296 15.96 -7.02 10.16
C TYR A 296 15.66 -7.10 11.65
N LEU A 297 15.33 -8.28 12.16
CA LEU A 297 15.02 -8.53 13.56
C LEU A 297 16.28 -8.96 14.32
N ASP A 298 16.66 -8.20 15.35
CA ASP A 298 17.75 -8.54 16.24
C ASP A 298 17.20 -9.24 17.50
N LYS A 299 18.00 -10.09 18.11
CA LYS A 299 17.73 -10.68 19.43
C LYS A 299 18.17 -9.73 20.53
N LEU A 300 17.52 -9.81 21.69
CA LEU A 300 17.86 -9.04 22.90
C LEU A 300 19.31 -9.19 23.34
#